data_ae9e4e445db17d6714e45a95da973cc2
#
_entry.id   ae9e4e445db17d6714e45a95da973cc2
#
_cell.length_a   1.000
_cell.length_b   1.000
_cell.length_c   1.000
_cell.angle_alpha   90.00
_cell.angle_beta   90.00
_cell.angle_gamma   90.00
#
_symmetry.space_group_name_H-M   'P 1'
#
loop_
_entity.id
_entity.type
_entity.pdbx_description
1 polymer ?
#
loop_
_entity_poly.entity_id
_entity_poly.type
_entity_poly.pdbx_seq_one_letter_code
_entity_poly.pdbx_strand_id
1 'polypeptide(L)'
;MITFLKNHTLINDSRGKMIGLINQGNWQEINFFETEPYQFRGSHYHKNTDELFVILKGKIKIQLTKVSEKGSLIGKTQYVHVSKGDVFIIPKLTFHIFEILQQSEWINALSIKLNNNNPDIYALK
;
A
#
# COMPACT_ATOMS: atom_id res chain seq x y z
N MET A 1 11.40 -3.63 -3.52
CA MET A 1 10.04 -4.15 -3.35
C MET A 1 9.09 -3.08 -2.84
N ILE A 2 9.19 -2.71 -1.58
CA ILE A 2 8.41 -1.58 -1.03
C ILE A 2 9.29 -0.33 -1.04
N THR A 3 8.73 0.82 -1.38
CA THR A 3 9.43 2.09 -1.36
C THR A 3 8.72 3.05 -0.41
N PHE A 4 9.38 3.43 0.67
CA PHE A 4 8.87 4.45 1.58
C PHE A 4 9.15 5.84 1.02
N LEU A 5 8.16 6.73 1.10
CA LEU A 5 8.26 8.10 0.63
C LEU A 5 8.43 9.06 1.81
N LYS A 6 9.32 10.03 1.65
CA LYS A 6 9.50 11.11 2.63
C LYS A 6 8.54 12.25 2.31
N ASN A 7 8.09 12.93 3.35
CA ASN A 7 7.27 14.14 3.17
C ASN A 7 8.06 15.16 2.33
N HIS A 8 7.42 15.72 1.32
CA HIS A 8 8.08 16.71 0.46
C HIS A 8 7.92 18.13 0.95
N THR A 9 6.98 18.38 1.86
CA THR A 9 6.68 19.72 2.39
C THR A 9 6.14 19.59 3.80
N LEU A 10 6.57 20.50 4.69
CA LEU A 10 6.02 20.63 6.02
C LEU A 10 5.85 22.13 6.32
N ILE A 11 4.61 22.54 6.53
CA ILE A 11 4.30 23.92 6.96
C ILE A 11 3.63 23.81 8.33
N ASN A 12 4.23 24.46 9.33
CA ASN A 12 3.74 24.46 10.69
C ASN A 12 3.58 25.90 11.16
N ASP A 13 2.35 26.26 11.52
CA ASP A 13 2.03 27.64 11.98
C ASP A 13 0.96 27.58 13.08
N SER A 14 0.45 28.76 13.48
CA SER A 14 -0.52 28.86 14.58
C SER A 14 -1.84 28.12 14.30
N ARG A 15 -2.16 27.80 13.05
CA ARG A 15 -3.39 27.08 12.68
C ARG A 15 -3.22 25.56 12.77
N GLY A 16 -1.98 25.07 12.84
CA GLY A 16 -1.63 23.66 12.80
C GLY A 16 -0.56 23.41 11.76
N LYS A 17 -0.58 22.24 11.14
CA LYS A 17 0.44 21.90 10.15
C LYS A 17 -0.16 21.28 8.89
N MET A 18 0.53 21.51 7.79
CA MET A 18 0.26 20.85 6.50
C MET A 18 1.47 19.99 6.15
N ILE A 19 1.23 18.75 5.81
CA ILE A 19 2.29 17.81 5.43
C ILE A 19 2.02 17.38 4.00
N GLY A 20 2.98 17.65 3.11
CA GLY A 20 2.93 17.18 1.73
C GLY A 20 3.40 15.75 1.66
N LEU A 21 2.50 14.85 1.32
CA LEU A 21 2.76 13.41 1.35
C LEU A 21 3.26 12.89 0.01
N ILE A 22 2.67 13.35 -1.09
CA ILE A 22 2.92 12.83 -2.43
C ILE A 22 2.86 13.94 -3.45
N ASN A 23 3.87 14.02 -4.32
CA ASN A 23 3.88 14.93 -5.46
C ASN A 23 4.49 14.25 -6.70
N GLN A 24 4.33 12.92 -6.79
CA GLN A 24 4.88 12.14 -7.90
C GLN A 24 3.90 11.04 -8.29
N GLY A 25 4.09 10.49 -9.49
CA GLY A 25 3.29 9.39 -10.02
C GLY A 25 1.99 9.84 -10.65
N ASN A 26 1.32 8.90 -11.28
CA ASN A 26 0.00 9.10 -11.89
C ASN A 26 -0.97 8.13 -11.24
N TRP A 27 -1.98 8.66 -10.57
CA TRP A 27 -2.94 7.86 -9.80
C TRP A 27 -4.33 8.04 -10.39
N GLN A 28 -4.98 6.93 -10.74
CA GLN A 28 -6.29 6.94 -11.41
C GLN A 28 -7.45 6.63 -10.48
N GLU A 29 -7.15 6.05 -9.31
CA GLU A 29 -8.19 5.65 -8.36
C GLU A 29 -7.69 5.86 -6.95
N ILE A 30 -8.55 6.33 -6.05
CA ILE A 30 -8.24 6.52 -4.63
C ILE A 30 -9.33 5.83 -3.82
N ASN A 31 -8.92 5.00 -2.85
CA ASN A 31 -9.81 4.27 -1.97
C ASN A 31 -9.48 4.55 -0.51
N PHE A 32 -10.48 4.50 0.35
CA PHE A 32 -10.32 4.61 1.79
C PHE A 32 -10.68 3.28 2.43
N PHE A 33 -9.78 2.79 3.30
CA PHE A 33 -9.96 1.53 4.02
C PHE A 33 -10.07 1.78 5.52
N GLU A 34 -11.03 1.11 6.15
CA GLU A 34 -11.10 0.93 7.59
C GLU A 34 -11.08 -0.57 7.83
N THR A 35 -10.20 -1.06 8.70
CA THR A 35 -10.08 -2.49 8.95
C THR A 35 -9.90 -2.75 10.43
N GLU A 36 -10.67 -3.70 10.93
CA GLU A 36 -10.66 -4.08 12.34
C GLU A 36 -9.42 -4.91 12.70
N PRO A 37 -9.04 -4.95 13.99
CA PRO A 37 -7.88 -5.74 14.44
C PRO A 37 -8.03 -7.22 14.08
N TYR A 38 -6.89 -7.85 13.83
CA TYR A 38 -6.76 -9.29 13.57
C TYR A 38 -7.39 -9.75 12.25
N GLN A 39 -7.77 -8.81 11.39
CA GLN A 39 -8.18 -9.10 10.03
C GLN A 39 -6.97 -9.02 9.10
N PHE A 40 -7.12 -9.61 7.92
CA PHE A 40 -6.09 -9.57 6.88
C PHE A 40 -6.65 -8.91 5.64
N ARG A 41 -5.80 -8.16 4.94
CA ARG A 41 -6.10 -7.58 3.63
C ARG A 41 -5.03 -7.97 2.65
N GLY A 42 -5.37 -8.00 1.36
CA GLY A 42 -4.43 -8.34 0.32
C GLY A 42 -4.42 -9.83 0.02
N SER A 43 -3.29 -10.49 0.25
CA SER A 43 -3.05 -11.88 -0.15
C SER A 43 -3.13 -12.04 -1.66
N HIS A 44 -2.57 -11.04 -2.36
CA HIS A 44 -2.60 -10.98 -3.83
C HIS A 44 -1.42 -10.14 -4.35
N TYR A 45 -1.30 -10.10 -5.66
CA TYR A 45 -0.39 -9.20 -6.35
C TYR A 45 -1.06 -8.65 -7.60
N HIS A 46 -0.48 -7.60 -8.16
CA HIS A 46 -0.92 -6.98 -9.40
C HIS A 46 0.16 -7.13 -10.46
N LYS A 47 -0.23 -7.33 -11.70
CA LYS A 47 0.74 -7.46 -12.81
C LYS A 47 1.06 -6.12 -13.46
N ASN A 48 0.14 -5.17 -13.43
CA ASN A 48 0.27 -3.91 -14.14
C ASN A 48 0.07 -2.68 -13.25
N THR A 49 -0.44 -2.85 -12.05
CA THR A 49 -0.85 -1.75 -11.16
C THR A 49 0.14 -1.56 -10.03
N ASP A 50 0.62 -0.35 -9.85
CA ASP A 50 1.34 0.06 -8.65
C ASP A 50 0.35 0.64 -7.65
N GLU A 51 0.60 0.41 -6.36
CA GLU A 51 -0.26 0.90 -5.29
C GLU A 51 0.49 1.83 -4.35
N LEU A 52 -0.16 2.93 -4.04
CA LEU A 52 0.31 3.89 -3.05
C LEU A 52 -0.54 3.75 -1.80
N PHE A 53 0.10 3.83 -0.63
CA PHE A 53 -0.60 3.76 0.66
C PHE A 53 -0.21 4.93 1.54
N VAL A 54 -1.21 5.51 2.22
CA VAL A 54 -1.02 6.52 3.25
C VAL A 54 -1.72 6.01 4.51
N ILE A 55 -0.95 5.73 5.55
CA ILE A 55 -1.50 5.20 6.80
C ILE A 55 -1.98 6.36 7.66
N LEU A 56 -3.27 6.39 7.97
CA LEU A 56 -3.90 7.44 8.74
C LEU A 56 -4.03 7.07 10.22
N LYS A 57 -4.13 5.78 10.53
CA LYS A 57 -4.32 5.30 11.90
C LYS A 57 -3.95 3.82 11.99
N GLY A 58 -3.46 3.40 13.15
CA GLY A 58 -3.28 2.00 13.48
C GLY A 58 -1.88 1.47 13.33
N LYS A 59 -1.75 0.15 13.38
CA LYS A 59 -0.50 -0.59 13.21
C LYS A 59 -0.76 -1.80 12.33
N ILE A 60 0.08 -1.96 11.32
CA ILE A 60 -0.07 -3.01 10.32
C ILE A 60 1.28 -3.69 10.11
N LYS A 61 1.26 -5.01 10.07
CA LYS A 61 2.43 -5.80 9.65
C LYS A 61 2.20 -6.22 8.21
N ILE A 62 3.14 -5.90 7.33
CA ILE A 62 3.04 -6.21 5.91
C ILE A 62 4.06 -7.27 5.56
N GLN A 63 3.59 -8.35 4.95
CA GLN A 63 4.42 -9.37 4.35
C GLN A 63 4.52 -9.09 2.84
N LEU A 64 5.73 -9.10 2.31
CA LEU A 64 5.99 -8.80 0.91
C LEU A 64 6.92 -9.84 0.31
N THR A 65 6.59 -10.32 -0.88
CA THR A 65 7.44 -11.22 -1.64
C THR A 65 7.33 -10.88 -3.12
N LYS A 66 8.48 -10.76 -3.78
CA LYS A 66 8.50 -10.48 -5.22
C LYS A 66 7.94 -11.67 -5.99
N VAL A 67 7.23 -11.39 -7.08
CA VAL A 67 6.60 -12.41 -7.94
C VAL A 67 7.15 -12.24 -9.35
N SER A 68 7.43 -13.36 -10.03
CA SER A 68 7.79 -13.35 -11.44
C SER A 68 6.56 -13.07 -12.30
N GLU A 69 6.78 -12.74 -13.57
CA GLU A 69 5.67 -12.55 -14.52
C GLU A 69 4.82 -13.81 -14.69
N LYS A 70 5.37 -14.97 -14.37
CA LYS A 70 4.68 -16.26 -14.44
C LYS A 70 3.92 -16.60 -13.16
N GLY A 71 4.01 -15.76 -12.12
CA GLY A 71 3.30 -15.96 -10.87
C GLY A 71 4.04 -16.77 -9.81
N SER A 72 5.35 -16.95 -9.97
CA SER A 72 6.18 -17.67 -9.00
C SER A 72 6.85 -16.71 -8.03
N LEU A 73 6.92 -17.07 -6.76
CA LEU A 73 7.64 -16.28 -5.76
C LEU A 73 9.14 -16.27 -6.07
N ILE A 74 9.77 -15.10 -5.93
CA ILE A 74 11.20 -14.91 -6.17
C ILE A 74 11.84 -14.32 -4.91
N GLY A 75 12.91 -14.99 -4.43
CA GLY A 75 13.71 -14.47 -3.33
C GLY A 75 13.04 -14.60 -1.96
N LYS A 76 13.49 -13.77 -1.04
CA LYS A 76 13.05 -13.85 0.36
C LYS A 76 11.81 -13.00 0.61
N THR A 77 10.99 -13.45 1.55
CA THR A 77 9.88 -12.66 2.07
C THR A 77 10.42 -11.59 3.00
N GLN A 78 9.93 -10.37 2.83
CA GLN A 78 10.23 -9.23 3.68
C GLN A 78 9.03 -8.93 4.57
N TYR A 79 9.29 -8.53 5.81
CA TYR A 79 8.25 -8.08 6.74
C TYR A 79 8.55 -6.65 7.15
N VAL A 80 7.55 -5.79 7.11
CA VAL A 80 7.67 -4.41 7.57
C VAL A 80 6.48 -4.06 8.46
N HIS A 81 6.70 -3.16 9.41
CA HIS A 81 5.63 -2.60 10.23
C HIS A 81 5.40 -1.15 9.83
N VAL A 82 4.14 -0.79 9.64
CA VAL A 82 3.76 0.58 9.29
C VAL A 82 2.73 1.10 10.27
N SER A 83 2.69 2.42 10.43
CA SER A 83 1.78 3.10 11.34
C SER A 83 1.45 4.50 10.81
N LYS A 84 0.66 5.26 11.57
CA LYS A 84 0.22 6.60 11.18
C LYS A 84 1.37 7.45 10.65
N GLY A 85 1.17 8.04 9.49
CA GLY A 85 2.13 8.93 8.84
C GLY A 85 3.01 8.24 7.82
N ASP A 86 3.05 6.91 7.79
CA ASP A 86 3.84 6.21 6.80
C ASP A 86 3.18 6.29 5.43
N VAL A 87 4.01 6.57 4.42
CA VAL A 87 3.61 6.67 3.02
C VAL A 87 4.54 5.78 2.21
N PHE A 88 3.98 4.88 1.42
CA PHE A 88 4.81 3.94 0.67
C PHE A 88 4.13 3.46 -0.59
N ILE A 89 4.94 2.95 -1.51
CA ILE A 89 4.49 2.33 -2.76
C ILE A 89 4.83 0.85 -2.72
N ILE A 90 3.84 0.01 -3.01
CA ILE A 90 4.05 -1.40 -3.32
C ILE A 90 3.91 -1.54 -4.84
N PRO A 91 5.02 -1.84 -5.54
CA PRO A 91 4.97 -1.92 -7.00
C PRO A 91 4.27 -3.19 -7.48
N LYS A 92 3.91 -3.19 -8.74
CA LYS A 92 3.41 -4.39 -9.41
C LYS A 92 4.37 -5.56 -9.20
N LEU A 93 3.86 -6.78 -9.34
CA LEU A 93 4.62 -8.02 -9.16
C LEU A 93 5.23 -8.14 -7.77
N THR A 94 4.49 -7.67 -6.76
CA THR A 94 4.83 -7.85 -5.35
C THR A 94 3.62 -8.43 -4.63
N PHE A 95 3.72 -9.68 -4.24
CA PHE A 95 2.69 -10.32 -3.40
C PHE A 95 2.74 -9.70 -2.01
N HIS A 96 1.60 -9.30 -1.47
CA HIS A 96 1.55 -8.65 -0.18
C HIS A 96 0.34 -9.07 0.63
N ILE A 97 0.57 -9.13 1.96
CA ILE A 97 -0.48 -9.42 2.94
C ILE A 97 -0.36 -8.38 4.05
N PHE A 98 -1.47 -7.73 4.36
CA PHE A 98 -1.58 -6.80 5.49
C PHE A 98 -2.22 -7.53 6.66
N GLU A 99 -1.48 -7.68 7.75
CA GLU A 99 -2.00 -8.18 9.02
C GLU A 99 -2.28 -6.99 9.92
N ILE A 100 -3.54 -6.81 10.33
CA ILE A 100 -3.98 -5.64 11.07
C ILE A 100 -3.81 -5.90 12.57
N LEU A 101 -2.84 -5.20 13.18
CA LEU A 101 -2.51 -5.38 14.60
C LEU A 101 -3.35 -4.52 15.52
N GLN A 102 -3.79 -3.35 15.03
CA GLN A 102 -4.73 -2.45 15.69
C GLN A 102 -5.70 -1.96 14.64
N GLN A 103 -6.90 -1.52 15.06
CA GLN A 103 -7.85 -0.92 14.12
C GLN A 103 -7.12 0.14 13.29
N SER A 104 -7.18 0.00 11.97
CA SER A 104 -6.36 0.77 11.06
C SER A 104 -7.21 1.43 9.97
N GLU A 105 -6.74 2.60 9.54
CA GLU A 105 -7.35 3.36 8.45
C GLU A 105 -6.26 3.81 7.52
N TRP A 106 -6.51 3.69 6.21
CA TRP A 106 -5.54 4.14 5.23
C TRP A 106 -6.19 4.53 3.92
N ILE A 107 -5.46 5.34 3.17
CA ILE A 107 -5.80 5.68 1.80
C ILE A 107 -4.93 4.84 0.88
N ASN A 108 -5.53 4.30 -0.16
CA ASN A 108 -4.88 3.55 -1.21
C ASN A 108 -5.13 4.25 -2.54
N ALA A 109 -4.08 4.44 -3.32
CA ALA A 109 -4.20 4.98 -4.67
C ALA A 109 -3.64 3.97 -5.66
N LEU A 110 -4.33 3.78 -6.77
CA LEU A 110 -3.96 2.84 -7.82
C LEU A 110 -3.47 3.58 -9.05
N SER A 111 -2.37 3.13 -9.62
CA SER A 111 -1.83 3.72 -10.85
C SER A 111 -2.74 3.50 -12.05
N ILE A 112 -3.53 2.42 -12.03
CA ILE A 112 -4.53 2.11 -13.04
C ILE A 112 -5.84 1.84 -12.32
N LYS A 113 -6.91 2.51 -12.74
CA LYS A 113 -8.21 2.29 -12.10
C LYS A 113 -8.68 0.85 -12.31
N LEU A 114 -9.33 0.29 -11.29
CA LEU A 114 -9.80 -1.09 -11.30
C LEU A 114 -10.86 -1.29 -12.37
N ASN A 115 -10.68 -2.33 -13.18
CA ASN A 115 -11.68 -2.78 -14.14
C ASN A 115 -12.42 -3.97 -13.52
N ASN A 116 -13.68 -3.81 -13.18
CA ASN A 116 -14.47 -4.85 -12.51
C ASN A 116 -14.66 -6.11 -13.37
N ASN A 117 -14.58 -5.99 -14.69
CA ASN A 117 -14.72 -7.12 -15.59
C ASN A 117 -13.41 -7.90 -15.78
N ASN A 118 -12.28 -7.24 -15.53
CA ASN A 118 -10.95 -7.85 -15.68
C ASN A 118 -10.00 -7.20 -14.67
N PRO A 119 -10.20 -7.46 -13.37
CA PRO A 119 -9.36 -6.87 -12.36
C PRO A 119 -7.93 -7.41 -12.43
N ASP A 120 -6.97 -6.51 -12.25
CA ASP A 120 -5.54 -6.86 -12.20
C ASP A 120 -5.19 -7.32 -10.78
N ILE A 121 -5.83 -8.41 -10.33
CA ILE A 121 -5.66 -8.98 -8.99
C ILE A 121 -5.46 -10.48 -9.13
N TYR A 122 -4.36 -10.98 -8.58
CA TYR A 122 -3.99 -12.38 -8.73
C TYR A 122 -3.61 -13.00 -7.39
N ALA A 123 -4.10 -14.21 -7.13
CA ALA A 123 -3.66 -15.02 -6.01
C ALA A 123 -2.44 -15.84 -6.41
N LEU A 124 -1.70 -16.33 -5.43
CA LEU A 124 -0.62 -17.29 -5.67
C LEU A 124 -1.23 -18.62 -6.12
N LYS A 125 -0.52 -19.29 -7.00
CA LYS A 125 -0.91 -20.62 -7.47
C LYS A 125 -0.47 -21.69 -6.48
#